data_f0bb8f7c675be5aa6485b68c7f0a6816
#
_entry.id   f0bb8f7c675be5aa6485b68c7f0a6816
#
_cell.length_a   1.000
_cell.length_b   1.000
_cell.length_c   1.000
_cell.angle_alpha   90.00
_cell.angle_beta   90.00
_cell.angle_gamma   90.00
#
_symmetry.space_group_name_H-M   'P 1'
#
loop_
_entity.id
_entity.type
_entity.pdbx_description
1 polymer ?
#
loop_
_entity_poly.entity_id
_entity_poly.type
_entity_poly.pdbx_seq_one_letter_code
_entity_poly.pdbx_strand_id
1 'polypeptide(L)'
;MNFLSKITGSFSTPSAGNPTVAMVEAAYKHHGLDFRYLNCEVLPKDLAAAVMGARAMNWVGFNCSLPHKVEVIQYLDGLGESAALMGAVNCVVLRDGKYIGENTDGKGFLQSLKAVVSPSGKNVALLGAGGAARAIAVELALENVSRITIVNRDQKRGESLVDLLNSKTKSKAEFKLWDSKYEVPSDIDILVNATSIGMAPDIDARINIDINSIRAEVVVA
;
A
#
# COMPACT_ATOMS: atom_id res chain seq x y z
N MET A 1 -20.93 -14.95 -31.23
CA MET A 1 -19.51 -15.02 -30.82
C MET A 1 -19.10 -13.62 -30.47
N ASN A 2 -18.57 -13.37 -29.25
CA ASN A 2 -18.12 -12.03 -28.83
C ASN A 2 -16.58 -12.01 -28.88
N PHE A 3 -16.02 -11.07 -29.63
CA PHE A 3 -14.57 -10.94 -29.81
C PHE A 3 -13.97 -9.80 -28.97
N LEU A 4 -14.76 -9.18 -28.07
CA LEU A 4 -14.31 -8.11 -27.21
C LEU A 4 -13.78 -8.68 -25.89
N SER A 5 -12.45 -8.71 -25.70
CA SER A 5 -11.86 -8.97 -24.40
C SER A 5 -12.04 -7.75 -23.49
N LYS A 6 -12.17 -7.97 -22.19
CA LYS A 6 -12.12 -6.88 -21.20
C LYS A 6 -10.68 -6.42 -21.02
N ILE A 7 -10.48 -5.13 -20.82
CA ILE A 7 -9.15 -4.53 -20.72
C ILE A 7 -8.91 -4.02 -19.31
N THR A 8 -7.72 -4.32 -18.81
CA THR A 8 -7.11 -3.75 -17.62
C THR A 8 -5.67 -3.34 -17.93
N GLY A 9 -4.98 -2.72 -17.01
CA GLY A 9 -3.58 -2.39 -17.23
C GLY A 9 -2.95 -1.64 -16.06
N SER A 10 -1.81 -1.05 -16.32
CA SER A 10 -1.13 -0.16 -15.36
C SER A 10 -0.68 1.13 -16.03
N PHE A 11 -0.78 2.23 -15.30
CA PHE A 11 -0.24 3.54 -15.66
C PHE A 11 0.94 3.85 -14.74
N SER A 12 2.12 3.99 -15.34
CA SER A 12 3.35 4.32 -14.63
C SER A 12 4.40 4.91 -15.57
N THR A 13 5.46 5.48 -15.02
CA THR A 13 6.66 5.83 -15.76
C THR A 13 7.90 5.72 -14.84
N PRO A 14 8.90 4.87 -15.18
CA PRO A 14 8.92 3.93 -16.31
C PRO A 14 7.97 2.74 -16.10
N SER A 15 7.44 2.19 -17.20
CA SER A 15 6.51 1.03 -17.14
C SER A 15 7.11 -0.26 -17.70
N ALA A 16 8.15 -0.18 -18.53
CA ALA A 16 8.71 -1.32 -19.26
C ALA A 16 9.17 -2.49 -18.38
N GLY A 17 9.65 -2.19 -17.17
CA GLY A 17 10.13 -3.19 -16.20
C GLY A 17 9.06 -3.73 -15.24
N ASN A 18 7.78 -3.37 -15.43
CA ASN A 18 6.73 -3.77 -14.49
C ASN A 18 6.30 -5.24 -14.72
N PRO A 19 6.60 -6.18 -13.80
CA PRO A 19 6.30 -7.60 -13.97
C PRO A 19 4.81 -7.94 -13.73
N THR A 20 4.00 -6.99 -13.29
CA THR A 20 2.59 -7.21 -12.94
C THR A 20 1.80 -7.82 -14.10
N VAL A 21 2.13 -7.45 -15.34
CA VAL A 21 1.48 -8.03 -16.53
C VAL A 21 1.58 -9.54 -16.58
N ALA A 22 2.76 -10.11 -16.31
CA ALA A 22 2.97 -11.54 -16.35
C ALA A 22 2.15 -12.28 -15.28
N MET A 23 2.10 -11.71 -14.07
CA MET A 23 1.34 -12.26 -12.94
C MET A 23 -0.17 -12.21 -13.22
N VAL A 24 -0.68 -11.06 -13.66
CA VAL A 24 -2.13 -10.85 -13.85
C VAL A 24 -2.65 -11.64 -15.05
N GLU A 25 -1.91 -11.69 -16.17
CA GLU A 25 -2.27 -12.51 -17.34
C GLU A 25 -2.31 -14.02 -16.99
N ALA A 26 -1.37 -14.48 -16.15
CA ALA A 26 -1.40 -15.87 -15.66
C ALA A 26 -2.64 -16.14 -14.80
N ALA A 27 -3.03 -15.19 -13.94
CA ALA A 27 -4.25 -15.30 -13.13
C ALA A 27 -5.51 -15.29 -14.01
N TYR A 28 -5.60 -14.44 -15.01
CA TYR A 28 -6.73 -14.44 -15.96
C TYR A 28 -6.87 -15.77 -16.68
N LYS A 29 -5.76 -16.32 -17.16
CA LYS A 29 -5.75 -17.64 -17.80
C LYS A 29 -6.20 -18.73 -16.83
N HIS A 30 -5.70 -18.72 -15.59
CA HIS A 30 -6.08 -19.70 -14.56
C HIS A 30 -7.59 -19.70 -14.28
N HIS A 31 -8.19 -18.50 -14.21
CA HIS A 31 -9.61 -18.34 -13.94
C HIS A 31 -10.51 -18.36 -15.18
N GLY A 32 -9.97 -18.63 -16.37
CA GLY A 32 -10.73 -18.66 -17.62
C GLY A 32 -11.35 -17.32 -18.01
N LEU A 33 -10.74 -16.21 -17.61
CA LEU A 33 -11.23 -14.86 -17.88
C LEU A 33 -10.69 -14.37 -19.23
N ASP A 34 -11.59 -13.88 -20.10
CA ASP A 34 -11.19 -13.23 -21.35
C ASP A 34 -10.87 -11.75 -21.09
N PHE A 35 -9.76 -11.55 -20.41
CA PHE A 35 -9.22 -10.24 -20.05
C PHE A 35 -7.83 -10.07 -20.66
N ARG A 36 -7.42 -8.81 -20.83
CA ARG A 36 -6.05 -8.43 -21.22
C ARG A 36 -5.51 -7.41 -20.23
N TYR A 37 -4.24 -7.54 -19.89
CA TYR A 37 -3.55 -6.59 -19.04
C TYR A 37 -2.42 -5.90 -19.81
N LEU A 38 -2.43 -4.56 -19.83
CA LEU A 38 -1.48 -3.76 -20.59
C LEU A 38 -0.62 -2.90 -19.67
N ASN A 39 0.71 -2.97 -19.81
CA ASN A 39 1.59 -1.95 -19.24
C ASN A 39 1.58 -0.73 -20.15
N CYS A 40 1.18 0.42 -19.60
CA CYS A 40 1.13 1.67 -20.33
C CYS A 40 2.13 2.66 -19.74
N GLU A 41 3.08 3.09 -20.59
CA GLU A 41 3.96 4.23 -20.26
C GLU A 41 3.12 5.50 -20.33
N VAL A 42 2.88 6.11 -19.15
CA VAL A 42 2.07 7.33 -19.04
C VAL A 42 2.89 8.39 -18.32
N LEU A 43 3.21 9.47 -19.00
CA LEU A 43 3.89 10.61 -18.37
C LEU A 43 2.91 11.40 -17.49
N PRO A 44 3.39 12.11 -16.44
CA PRO A 44 2.52 12.88 -15.56
C PRO A 44 1.58 13.85 -16.27
N LYS A 45 2.05 14.51 -17.32
CA LYS A 45 1.26 15.45 -18.13
C LYS A 45 0.12 14.79 -18.92
N ASP A 46 0.21 13.48 -19.17
CA ASP A 46 -0.73 12.72 -20.01
C ASP A 46 -1.71 11.87 -19.18
N LEU A 47 -1.60 11.90 -17.84
CA LEU A 47 -2.41 11.06 -16.94
C LEU A 47 -3.92 11.29 -17.11
N ALA A 48 -4.35 12.55 -17.22
CA ALA A 48 -5.76 12.89 -17.45
C ALA A 48 -6.29 12.24 -18.74
N ALA A 49 -5.55 12.38 -19.84
CA ALA A 49 -5.92 11.81 -21.13
C ALA A 49 -5.94 10.27 -21.09
N ALA A 50 -4.99 9.65 -20.38
CA ALA A 50 -4.94 8.21 -20.21
C ALA A 50 -6.16 7.67 -19.44
N VAL A 51 -6.56 8.32 -18.33
CA VAL A 51 -7.76 7.94 -17.55
C VAL A 51 -9.04 8.13 -18.40
N MET A 52 -9.16 9.24 -19.12
CA MET A 52 -10.30 9.48 -20.02
C MET A 52 -10.34 8.46 -21.17
N GLY A 53 -9.18 8.13 -21.74
CA GLY A 53 -9.06 7.10 -22.79
C GLY A 53 -9.46 5.72 -22.28
N ALA A 54 -9.00 5.30 -21.10
CA ALA A 54 -9.40 4.05 -20.47
C ALA A 54 -10.92 3.98 -20.27
N ARG A 55 -11.52 5.08 -19.81
CA ARG A 55 -12.97 5.21 -19.65
C ARG A 55 -13.70 5.09 -20.99
N ALA A 56 -13.25 5.80 -22.02
CA ALA A 56 -13.85 5.78 -23.36
C ALA A 56 -13.75 4.40 -24.03
N MET A 57 -12.69 3.64 -23.73
CA MET A 57 -12.47 2.28 -24.22
C MET A 57 -13.09 1.21 -23.31
N ASN A 58 -13.88 1.59 -22.29
CA ASN A 58 -14.54 0.69 -21.34
C ASN A 58 -13.58 -0.25 -20.60
N TRP A 59 -12.40 0.24 -20.19
CA TRP A 59 -11.54 -0.54 -19.31
C TRP A 59 -12.24 -0.83 -17.99
N VAL A 60 -12.11 -2.05 -17.50
CA VAL A 60 -12.75 -2.47 -16.24
C VAL A 60 -11.95 -2.09 -15.00
N GLY A 61 -10.74 -1.58 -15.18
CA GLY A 61 -9.89 -1.07 -14.14
C GLY A 61 -8.43 -0.95 -14.58
N PHE A 62 -7.62 -0.34 -13.73
CA PHE A 62 -6.18 -0.21 -13.96
C PHE A 62 -5.43 0.00 -12.65
N ASN A 63 -4.16 -0.37 -12.63
CA ASN A 63 -3.26 -0.04 -11.54
C ASN A 63 -2.58 1.31 -11.79
N CYS A 64 -2.29 2.02 -10.70
CA CYS A 64 -1.43 3.18 -10.70
C CYS A 64 -0.16 2.89 -9.91
N SER A 65 1.01 3.10 -10.53
CA SER A 65 2.28 3.09 -9.85
C SER A 65 2.89 4.51 -9.84
N LEU A 66 4.14 4.61 -9.44
CA LEU A 66 4.82 5.90 -9.44
C LEU A 66 4.84 6.51 -10.86
N PRO A 67 4.64 7.84 -10.97
CA PRO A 67 4.37 8.80 -9.89
C PRO A 67 2.88 9.08 -9.65
N HIS A 68 1.96 8.30 -10.18
CA HIS A 68 0.54 8.62 -10.39
C HIS A 68 -0.39 8.38 -9.20
N LYS A 69 0.06 7.68 -8.14
CA LYS A 69 -0.81 7.21 -7.03
C LYS A 69 -1.62 8.31 -6.34
N VAL A 70 -1.12 9.54 -6.30
CA VAL A 70 -1.80 10.69 -5.69
C VAL A 70 -2.60 11.47 -6.74
N GLU A 71 -1.95 11.78 -7.85
CA GLU A 71 -2.51 12.64 -8.89
C GLU A 71 -3.76 12.04 -9.57
N VAL A 72 -3.83 10.71 -9.68
CA VAL A 72 -4.97 10.02 -10.31
C VAL A 72 -6.30 10.28 -9.60
N ILE A 73 -6.28 10.61 -8.30
CA ILE A 73 -7.47 10.78 -7.46
C ILE A 73 -8.44 11.80 -8.06
N GLN A 74 -7.93 12.91 -8.60
CA GLN A 74 -8.77 13.96 -9.17
C GLN A 74 -9.56 13.56 -10.43
N TYR A 75 -9.22 12.44 -11.05
CA TYR A 75 -9.87 11.93 -12.26
C TYR A 75 -10.83 10.76 -11.99
N LEU A 76 -11.03 10.42 -10.70
CA LEU A 76 -11.87 9.31 -10.26
C LEU A 76 -13.23 9.79 -9.76
N ASP A 77 -14.22 8.90 -9.79
CA ASP A 77 -15.59 9.21 -9.34
C ASP A 77 -15.76 9.02 -7.83
N GLY A 78 -14.83 8.32 -7.16
CA GLY A 78 -14.84 8.10 -5.73
C GLY A 78 -13.63 7.29 -5.25
N LEU A 79 -13.52 7.17 -3.93
CA LEU A 79 -12.45 6.44 -3.26
C LEU A 79 -13.02 5.43 -2.28
N GLY A 80 -12.38 4.27 -2.16
CA GLY A 80 -12.57 3.38 -1.03
C GLY A 80 -12.03 4.00 0.26
N GLU A 81 -12.48 3.50 1.41
CA GLU A 81 -12.17 4.07 2.73
C GLU A 81 -10.67 4.24 2.98
N SER A 82 -9.90 3.17 2.81
CA SER A 82 -8.47 3.22 3.06
C SER A 82 -7.73 4.12 2.07
N ALA A 83 -8.12 4.12 0.78
CA ALA A 83 -7.54 5.00 -0.23
C ALA A 83 -7.81 6.49 0.09
N ALA A 84 -9.00 6.81 0.59
CA ALA A 84 -9.36 8.16 1.03
C ALA A 84 -8.53 8.59 2.24
N LEU A 85 -8.33 7.71 3.23
CA LEU A 85 -7.49 7.98 4.40
C LEU A 85 -6.02 8.15 4.02
N MET A 86 -5.52 7.30 3.13
CA MET A 86 -4.12 7.37 2.68
C MET A 86 -3.84 8.57 1.79
N GLY A 87 -4.84 9.04 1.04
CA GLY A 87 -4.65 10.01 -0.02
C GLY A 87 -3.82 9.45 -1.18
N ALA A 88 -3.93 8.14 -1.45
CA ALA A 88 -3.18 7.47 -2.51
C ALA A 88 -3.95 6.27 -3.06
N VAL A 89 -3.94 6.10 -4.37
CA VAL A 89 -4.61 5.03 -5.12
C VAL A 89 -3.57 4.23 -5.89
N ASN A 90 -3.55 2.91 -5.74
CA ASN A 90 -2.74 2.02 -6.55
C ASN A 90 -3.57 1.13 -7.47
N CYS A 91 -4.89 1.09 -7.28
CA CYS A 91 -5.80 0.27 -8.04
C CYS A 91 -7.11 1.03 -8.28
N VAL A 92 -7.56 1.08 -9.53
CA VAL A 92 -8.83 1.67 -9.93
C VAL A 92 -9.71 0.56 -10.47
N VAL A 93 -10.93 0.48 -9.99
CA VAL A 93 -11.91 -0.53 -10.41
C VAL A 93 -13.19 0.14 -10.91
N LEU A 94 -13.76 -0.43 -11.98
CA LEU A 94 -15.06 0.00 -12.48
C LEU A 94 -16.17 -0.68 -11.67
N ARG A 95 -16.96 0.13 -10.92
CA ARG A 95 -18.13 -0.31 -10.17
C ARG A 95 -19.31 0.55 -10.58
N ASP A 96 -20.38 -0.05 -11.07
CA ASP A 96 -21.62 0.64 -11.47
C ASP A 96 -21.38 1.86 -12.40
N GLY A 97 -20.50 1.66 -13.38
CA GLY A 97 -20.12 2.70 -14.34
C GLY A 97 -19.17 3.80 -13.79
N LYS A 98 -18.71 3.68 -12.55
CA LYS A 98 -17.82 4.63 -11.88
C LYS A 98 -16.44 4.05 -11.64
N TYR A 99 -15.39 4.84 -11.85
CA TYR A 99 -14.04 4.49 -11.44
C TYR A 99 -13.82 4.81 -9.97
N ILE A 100 -13.67 3.77 -9.17
CA ILE A 100 -13.41 3.86 -7.72
C ILE A 100 -11.94 3.56 -7.47
N GLY A 101 -11.25 4.49 -6.82
CA GLY A 101 -9.86 4.32 -6.42
C GLY A 101 -9.73 3.54 -5.12
N GLU A 102 -8.90 2.53 -5.14
CA GLU A 102 -8.58 1.68 -3.99
C GLU A 102 -7.08 1.72 -3.69
N ASN A 103 -6.73 1.39 -2.45
CA ASN A 103 -5.34 1.08 -2.12
C ASN A 103 -5.27 -0.38 -1.63
N THR A 104 -4.54 -1.20 -2.38
CA THR A 104 -4.43 -2.64 -2.11
C THR A 104 -3.08 -3.01 -1.48
N ASP A 105 -2.13 -2.07 -1.36
CA ASP A 105 -0.82 -2.34 -0.76
C ASP A 105 -0.97 -2.73 0.72
N GLY A 106 -1.67 -1.90 1.50
CA GLY A 106 -1.94 -2.18 2.91
C GLY A 106 -2.88 -3.36 3.12
N LYS A 107 -3.92 -3.50 2.28
CA LYS A 107 -4.86 -4.65 2.33
C LYS A 107 -4.13 -5.97 2.10
N GLY A 108 -3.20 -6.03 1.14
CA GLY A 108 -2.39 -7.21 0.87
C GLY A 108 -1.53 -7.58 2.07
N PHE A 109 -0.85 -6.61 2.69
CA PHE A 109 -0.10 -6.81 3.92
C PHE A 109 -0.98 -7.34 5.05
N LEU A 110 -2.12 -6.69 5.30
CA LEU A 110 -3.05 -7.09 6.36
C LEU A 110 -3.56 -8.51 6.16
N GLN A 111 -3.90 -8.89 4.93
CA GLN A 111 -4.35 -10.25 4.62
C GLN A 111 -3.24 -11.28 4.89
N SER A 112 -2.00 -10.98 4.51
CA SER A 112 -0.84 -11.82 4.81
C SER A 112 -0.60 -11.97 6.32
N LEU A 113 -0.67 -10.85 7.07
CA LEU A 113 -0.51 -10.86 8.52
C LEU A 113 -1.60 -11.69 9.22
N LYS A 114 -2.86 -11.57 8.77
CA LYS A 114 -4.01 -12.33 9.31
C LYS A 114 -3.90 -13.85 9.12
N ALA A 115 -3.10 -14.31 8.17
CA ALA A 115 -2.82 -15.74 8.04
C ALA A 115 -1.94 -16.28 9.18
N VAL A 116 -1.25 -15.41 9.91
CA VAL A 116 -0.33 -15.75 11.01
C VAL A 116 -0.92 -15.35 12.37
N VAL A 117 -1.46 -14.12 12.45
CA VAL A 117 -1.95 -13.55 13.71
C VAL A 117 -3.09 -12.57 13.45
N SER A 118 -4.10 -12.54 14.34
CA SER A 118 -5.09 -11.46 14.33
C SER A 118 -4.45 -10.19 14.91
N PRO A 119 -4.41 -9.07 14.16
CA PRO A 119 -3.85 -7.83 14.67
C PRO A 119 -4.79 -7.04 15.59
N SER A 120 -6.08 -7.36 15.61
CA SER A 120 -7.07 -6.66 16.45
C SER A 120 -6.69 -6.69 17.93
N GLY A 121 -6.71 -5.53 18.57
CA GLY A 121 -6.34 -5.36 19.99
C GLY A 121 -4.84 -5.46 20.30
N LYS A 122 -3.97 -5.65 19.28
CA LYS A 122 -2.53 -5.78 19.43
C LYS A 122 -1.80 -4.45 19.45
N ASN A 123 -0.61 -4.43 20.06
CA ASN A 123 0.34 -3.34 20.01
C ASN A 123 1.35 -3.59 18.87
N VAL A 124 1.47 -2.62 17.98
CA VAL A 124 2.32 -2.72 16.79
C VAL A 124 3.45 -1.69 16.83
N ALA A 125 4.68 -2.11 16.57
CA ALA A 125 5.77 -1.21 16.23
C ALA A 125 5.98 -1.24 14.72
N LEU A 126 5.85 -0.08 14.05
CA LEU A 126 6.00 0.06 12.61
C LEU A 126 7.23 0.91 12.31
N LEU A 127 8.24 0.28 11.72
CA LEU A 127 9.49 0.93 11.31
C LEU A 127 9.31 1.58 9.94
N GLY A 128 9.42 2.91 9.90
CA GLY A 128 9.23 3.72 8.70
C GLY A 128 7.97 4.57 8.72
N ALA A 129 7.96 5.63 7.89
CA ALA A 129 6.83 6.53 7.66
C ALA A 129 6.69 6.90 6.17
N GLY A 130 7.10 6.01 5.27
CA GLY A 130 6.94 6.13 3.82
C GLY A 130 5.56 5.66 3.34
N GLY A 131 5.38 5.56 2.02
CA GLY A 131 4.12 5.15 1.40
C GLY A 131 3.64 3.77 1.85
N ALA A 132 4.54 2.76 1.92
CA ALA A 132 4.22 1.43 2.41
C ALA A 132 3.81 1.46 3.89
N ALA A 133 4.60 2.14 4.74
CA ALA A 133 4.27 2.31 6.16
C ALA A 133 2.90 2.95 6.36
N ARG A 134 2.59 4.01 5.57
CA ARG A 134 1.28 4.68 5.61
C ARG A 134 0.14 3.74 5.25
N ALA A 135 0.30 2.93 4.19
CA ALA A 135 -0.70 1.97 3.76
C ALA A 135 -0.94 0.89 4.82
N ILE A 136 0.13 0.32 5.37
CA ILE A 136 0.08 -0.69 6.43
C ILE A 136 -0.56 -0.12 7.70
N ALA A 137 -0.13 1.07 8.14
CA ALA A 137 -0.64 1.70 9.35
C ALA A 137 -2.14 1.99 9.28
N VAL A 138 -2.63 2.47 8.14
CA VAL A 138 -4.07 2.74 7.94
C VAL A 138 -4.88 1.45 8.01
N GLU A 139 -4.47 0.39 7.32
CA GLU A 139 -5.21 -0.89 7.36
C GLU A 139 -5.17 -1.54 8.75
N LEU A 140 -4.02 -1.49 9.46
CA LEU A 140 -3.94 -1.96 10.83
C LEU A 140 -4.86 -1.16 11.77
N ALA A 141 -4.93 0.16 11.58
CA ALA A 141 -5.80 1.00 12.39
C ALA A 141 -7.29 0.74 12.11
N LEU A 142 -7.67 0.50 10.86
CA LEU A 142 -9.04 0.09 10.49
C LEU A 142 -9.39 -1.29 11.04
N GLU A 143 -8.41 -2.17 11.24
CA GLU A 143 -8.58 -3.48 11.89
C GLU A 143 -8.63 -3.40 13.41
N ASN A 144 -8.66 -2.21 14.00
CA ASN A 144 -8.74 -1.95 15.43
C ASN A 144 -7.56 -2.52 16.24
N VAL A 145 -6.33 -2.35 15.76
CA VAL A 145 -5.15 -2.55 16.65
C VAL A 145 -5.24 -1.58 17.83
N SER A 146 -4.72 -1.99 18.98
CA SER A 146 -4.78 -1.18 20.20
C SER A 146 -3.90 0.08 20.09
N ARG A 147 -2.66 -0.11 19.62
CA ARG A 147 -1.68 0.98 19.49
C ARG A 147 -0.74 0.72 18.32
N ILE A 148 -0.35 1.79 17.62
CA ILE A 148 0.69 1.78 16.58
C ILE A 148 1.79 2.77 16.98
N THR A 149 2.97 2.28 17.28
CA THR A 149 4.17 3.10 17.50
C THR A 149 4.90 3.26 16.17
N ILE A 150 4.87 4.47 15.61
CA ILE A 150 5.57 4.81 14.37
C ILE A 150 7.02 5.17 14.71
N VAL A 151 7.97 4.35 14.26
CA VAL A 151 9.40 4.52 14.50
C VAL A 151 10.06 5.03 13.24
N ASN A 152 10.52 6.28 13.19
CA ASN A 152 11.08 6.86 11.97
C ASN A 152 12.18 7.88 12.26
N ARG A 153 13.15 8.02 11.34
CA ARG A 153 14.25 8.99 11.44
C ARG A 153 13.80 10.43 11.13
N ASP A 154 12.84 10.57 10.24
CA ASP A 154 12.23 11.87 9.89
C ASP A 154 11.01 12.10 10.79
N GLN A 155 11.19 13.02 11.75
CA GLN A 155 10.17 13.37 12.74
C GLN A 155 8.90 13.89 12.06
N LYS A 156 9.03 14.79 11.09
CA LYS A 156 7.88 15.41 10.42
C LYS A 156 6.99 14.38 9.73
N ARG A 157 7.60 13.40 9.04
CA ARG A 157 6.84 12.33 8.39
C ARG A 157 6.19 11.40 9.41
N GLY A 158 6.91 11.07 10.48
CA GLY A 158 6.39 10.23 11.56
C GLY A 158 5.19 10.85 12.25
N GLU A 159 5.31 12.11 12.69
CA GLU A 159 4.23 12.85 13.34
C GLU A 159 3.02 13.04 12.40
N SER A 160 3.24 13.37 11.13
CA SER A 160 2.15 13.48 10.15
C SER A 160 1.35 12.17 9.99
N LEU A 161 2.01 11.02 10.08
CA LEU A 161 1.31 9.73 10.03
C LEU A 161 0.54 9.48 11.34
N VAL A 162 1.12 9.80 12.48
CA VAL A 162 0.44 9.72 13.80
C VAL A 162 -0.80 10.60 13.84
N ASP A 163 -0.71 11.85 13.39
CA ASP A 163 -1.83 12.80 13.33
C ASP A 163 -2.96 12.27 12.44
N LEU A 164 -2.60 11.70 11.28
CA LEU A 164 -3.57 11.05 10.41
C LEU A 164 -4.34 9.95 11.14
N LEU A 165 -3.62 9.01 11.77
CA LEU A 165 -4.23 7.87 12.43
C LEU A 165 -5.10 8.30 13.61
N ASN A 166 -4.60 9.18 14.48
CA ASN A 166 -5.33 9.65 15.65
C ASN A 166 -6.56 10.49 15.30
N SER A 167 -6.53 11.23 14.17
CA SER A 167 -7.66 12.06 13.75
C SER A 167 -8.73 11.30 12.96
N LYS A 168 -8.39 10.17 12.34
CA LYS A 168 -9.26 9.49 11.38
C LYS A 168 -9.62 8.06 11.74
N THR A 169 -9.00 7.49 12.78
CA THR A 169 -9.24 6.11 13.20
C THR A 169 -9.45 6.03 14.71
N LYS A 170 -9.83 4.84 15.22
CA LYS A 170 -10.01 4.59 16.65
C LYS A 170 -8.74 4.09 17.33
N SER A 171 -7.74 3.67 16.58
CA SER A 171 -6.47 3.17 17.11
C SER A 171 -5.63 4.33 17.63
N LYS A 172 -4.92 4.09 18.73
CA LYS A 172 -3.95 5.07 19.25
C LYS A 172 -2.66 4.97 18.43
N ALA A 173 -2.14 6.11 17.98
CA ALA A 173 -0.83 6.17 17.34
C ALA A 173 0.10 7.09 18.13
N GLU A 174 1.36 6.73 18.21
CA GLU A 174 2.42 7.50 18.84
C GLU A 174 3.68 7.49 17.99
N PHE A 175 4.49 8.54 18.10
CA PHE A 175 5.74 8.67 17.39
C PHE A 175 6.93 8.36 18.29
N LYS A 176 7.90 7.63 17.75
CA LYS A 176 9.22 7.43 18.36
C LYS A 176 10.31 7.81 17.36
N LEU A 177 11.12 8.79 17.73
CA LEU A 177 12.29 9.16 16.92
C LEU A 177 13.30 8.00 16.88
N TRP A 178 13.72 7.64 15.68
CA TRP A 178 14.73 6.61 15.45
C TRP A 178 16.09 7.24 15.21
N ASP A 179 16.71 7.70 16.25
CA ASP A 179 18.02 8.38 16.26
C ASP A 179 19.17 7.50 16.76
N SER A 180 18.81 6.34 17.33
CA SER A 180 19.74 5.39 17.94
C SER A 180 19.32 3.94 17.64
N LYS A 181 19.98 2.97 18.23
CA LYS A 181 19.58 1.56 18.18
C LYS A 181 18.20 1.41 18.83
N TYR A 182 17.20 0.97 18.06
CA TYR A 182 15.83 0.82 18.57
C TYR A 182 15.71 -0.45 19.40
N GLU A 183 15.35 -0.30 20.67
CA GLU A 183 14.95 -1.39 21.55
C GLU A 183 13.44 -1.58 21.44
N VAL A 184 13.01 -2.78 21.09
CA VAL A 184 11.58 -3.12 20.95
C VAL A 184 10.97 -3.24 22.34
N PRO A 185 9.97 -2.40 22.69
CA PRO A 185 9.33 -2.48 24.00
C PRO A 185 8.69 -3.85 24.27
N SER A 186 8.71 -4.26 25.52
CA SER A 186 8.22 -5.60 25.91
C SER A 186 6.71 -5.81 25.74
N ASP A 187 5.95 -4.75 25.50
CA ASP A 187 4.51 -4.80 25.27
C ASP A 187 4.14 -4.81 23.77
N ILE A 188 5.11 -4.84 22.86
CA ILE A 188 4.87 -4.97 21.43
C ILE A 188 4.56 -6.44 21.10
N ASP A 189 3.48 -6.63 20.35
CA ASP A 189 3.04 -7.95 19.85
C ASP A 189 3.48 -8.18 18.40
N ILE A 190 3.54 -7.11 17.59
CA ILE A 190 3.85 -7.18 16.15
C ILE A 190 4.90 -6.11 15.82
N LEU A 191 5.98 -6.52 15.17
CA LEU A 191 7.03 -5.63 14.67
C LEU A 191 7.02 -5.68 13.14
N VAL A 192 6.82 -4.53 12.50
CA VAL A 192 6.74 -4.43 11.03
C VAL A 192 7.89 -3.57 10.50
N ASN A 193 8.65 -4.11 9.55
CA ASN A 193 9.63 -3.32 8.80
C ASN A 193 9.04 -2.83 7.47
N ALA A 194 8.64 -1.57 7.42
CA ALA A 194 8.16 -0.90 6.22
C ALA A 194 9.17 0.14 5.67
N THR A 195 10.46 -0.08 5.92
CA THR A 195 11.54 0.75 5.38
C THR A 195 12.07 0.20 4.07
N SER A 196 12.87 0.98 3.36
CA SER A 196 13.64 0.53 2.20
C SER A 196 15.05 -0.01 2.57
N ILE A 197 15.38 -0.09 3.86
CA ILE A 197 16.68 -0.60 4.31
C ILE A 197 16.79 -2.08 3.97
N GLY A 198 17.86 -2.49 3.29
CA GLY A 198 18.05 -3.85 2.81
C GLY A 198 17.45 -4.12 1.43
N MET A 199 16.88 -3.10 0.77
CA MET A 199 16.47 -3.18 -0.64
C MET A 199 17.60 -2.73 -1.58
N ALA A 200 17.55 -3.16 -2.84
CA ALA A 200 18.46 -2.66 -3.86
C ALA A 200 18.45 -1.11 -3.92
N PRO A 201 19.60 -0.43 -4.10
CA PRO A 201 20.93 -1.00 -4.41
C PRO A 201 21.71 -1.52 -3.19
N ASP A 202 21.34 -1.16 -1.96
CA ASP A 202 22.07 -1.53 -0.72
C ASP A 202 21.40 -2.71 -0.01
N ILE A 203 21.54 -3.89 -0.60
CA ILE A 203 20.90 -5.13 -0.12
C ILE A 203 21.49 -5.66 1.18
N ASP A 204 22.69 -5.21 1.55
CA ASP A 204 23.39 -5.63 2.77
C ASP A 204 23.07 -4.73 3.96
N ALA A 205 22.43 -3.59 3.75
CA ALA A 205 22.01 -2.71 4.83
C ALA A 205 21.10 -3.44 5.83
N ARG A 206 21.29 -3.14 7.10
CA ARG A 206 20.50 -3.73 8.21
C ARG A 206 19.80 -2.62 8.98
N ILE A 207 18.58 -2.93 9.43
CA ILE A 207 17.86 -2.02 10.33
C ILE A 207 18.57 -1.93 11.67
N ASN A 208 18.65 -0.73 12.23
CA ASN A 208 19.35 -0.49 13.50
C ASN A 208 18.43 -0.76 14.70
N ILE A 209 18.19 -2.05 14.98
CA ILE A 209 17.37 -2.51 16.11
C ILE A 209 18.17 -3.43 17.03
N ASP A 210 17.78 -3.50 18.29
CA ASP A 210 18.31 -4.52 19.20
C ASP A 210 17.50 -5.80 19.06
N ILE A 211 18.05 -6.79 18.37
CA ILE A 211 17.40 -8.09 18.17
C ILE A 211 17.15 -8.84 19.48
N ASN A 212 17.98 -8.59 20.53
CA ASN A 212 17.82 -9.23 21.82
C ASN A 212 16.64 -8.65 22.62
N SER A 213 16.10 -7.50 22.24
CA SER A 213 14.89 -6.93 22.83
C SER A 213 13.60 -7.53 22.27
N ILE A 214 13.68 -8.29 21.16
CA ILE A 214 12.52 -8.92 20.54
C ILE A 214 12.20 -10.20 21.31
N ARG A 215 11.05 -10.24 21.96
CA ARG A 215 10.56 -11.45 22.64
C ARG A 215 10.18 -12.54 21.63
N ALA A 216 10.25 -13.81 22.05
CA ALA A 216 9.98 -14.95 21.18
C ALA A 216 8.54 -14.97 20.61
N GLU A 217 7.59 -14.34 21.31
CA GLU A 217 6.17 -14.28 20.93
C GLU A 217 5.85 -13.16 19.94
N VAL A 218 6.80 -12.25 19.66
CA VAL A 218 6.59 -11.14 18.74
C VAL A 218 6.55 -11.66 17.30
N VAL A 219 5.48 -11.33 16.60
CA VAL A 219 5.40 -11.58 15.16
C VAL A 219 6.19 -10.51 14.42
N VAL A 220 7.16 -10.91 13.61
CA VAL A 220 7.98 -10.00 12.79
C VAL A 220 7.54 -10.12 11.33
N ALA A 221 7.24 -8.98 10.68
CA ALA A 221 6.72 -8.90 9.32
C ALA A 221 7.41 -7.81 8.48
#